data_2f865c00b10c23e45965b8839761946c
#
_entry.id   2f865c00b10c23e45965b8839761946c
#
_cell.length_a   1.000
_cell.length_b   1.000
_cell.length_c   1.000
_cell.angle_alpha   90.00
_cell.angle_beta   90.00
_cell.angle_gamma   90.00
#
_symmetry.space_group_name_H-M   'P 1'
#
loop_
_entity.id
_entity.type
_entity.pdbx_description
1 polymer ?
#
loop_
_entity_poly.entity_id
_entity_poly.type
_entity_poly.pdbx_seq_one_letter_code
_entity_poly.pdbx_strand_id
1 'polypeptide(L)'
;MNDETEQAPADGDRVFLVVVDDSEEMRVALHFACRRALHTGGRVALLYVQEPADFQHWAAVGDLMREEAREEAEGLMQKLSAEVQQWAGGFPVLYLREGDRRAELEKLLDEEPTISVLVLGASTGSKGPGPLVTYMVGKGAPTLHVPITIVPGSLSDEEIIALT
;
A
#
# COMPACT_ATOMS: atom_id res chain seq x y z
N MET A 1 -11.48 -21.59 -33.38
CA MET A 1 -12.33 -20.99 -32.34
C MET A 1 -11.73 -21.37 -31.02
N ASN A 2 -10.87 -20.52 -30.50
CA ASN A 2 -10.29 -20.73 -29.18
C ASN A 2 -11.22 -20.06 -28.19
N ASP A 3 -11.98 -20.88 -27.52
CA ASP A 3 -12.72 -20.49 -26.33
C ASP A 3 -11.67 -20.34 -25.19
N GLU A 4 -11.00 -19.19 -25.15
CA GLU A 4 -10.24 -18.79 -23.97
C GLU A 4 -11.29 -18.48 -22.94
N THR A 5 -11.66 -19.49 -22.19
CA THR A 5 -12.39 -19.34 -20.95
C THR A 5 -11.50 -18.48 -20.05
N GLU A 6 -11.72 -17.19 -20.07
CA GLU A 6 -11.16 -16.24 -19.11
C GLU A 6 -11.61 -16.71 -17.73
N GLN A 7 -10.75 -17.52 -17.13
CA GLN A 7 -11.00 -18.09 -15.81
C GLN A 7 -10.94 -16.93 -14.82
N ALA A 8 -12.09 -16.59 -14.26
CA ALA A 8 -12.11 -15.63 -13.16
C ALA A 8 -11.07 -16.01 -12.12
N PRO A 9 -10.31 -15.04 -11.58
CA PRO A 9 -9.28 -15.35 -10.59
C PRO A 9 -9.89 -16.17 -9.46
N ALA A 10 -9.22 -17.28 -9.13
CA ALA A 10 -9.66 -18.15 -8.05
C ALA A 10 -9.76 -17.34 -6.74
N ASP A 11 -10.70 -17.70 -5.88
CA ASP A 11 -10.75 -17.17 -4.51
C ASP A 11 -9.38 -17.36 -3.87
N GLY A 12 -8.75 -16.26 -3.44
CA GLY A 12 -7.39 -16.26 -2.90
C GLY A 12 -6.34 -15.51 -3.73
N ASP A 13 -6.64 -15.19 -4.99
CA ASP A 13 -5.70 -14.50 -5.89
C ASP A 13 -5.77 -12.96 -5.81
N ARG A 14 -6.73 -12.41 -5.07
CA ARG A 14 -6.86 -10.95 -4.91
C ARG A 14 -5.82 -10.40 -3.96
N VAL A 15 -5.04 -9.45 -4.44
CA VAL A 15 -4.03 -8.76 -3.64
C VAL A 15 -4.40 -7.30 -3.49
N PHE A 16 -4.55 -6.88 -2.23
CA PHE A 16 -4.83 -5.50 -1.84
C PHE A 16 -3.51 -4.83 -1.45
N LEU A 17 -3.03 -3.91 -2.27
CA LEU A 17 -1.80 -3.18 -2.00
C LEU A 17 -2.09 -1.94 -1.15
N VAL A 18 -1.38 -1.80 -0.04
CA VAL A 18 -1.37 -0.61 0.82
C VAL A 18 0.00 0.03 0.78
N VAL A 19 0.05 1.34 0.54
CA VAL A 19 1.29 2.12 0.63
C VAL A 19 1.49 2.55 2.08
N VAL A 20 2.59 2.11 2.65
CA VAL A 20 2.91 2.35 4.07
C VAL A 20 3.59 3.69 4.26
N ASP A 21 3.09 4.47 5.18
CA ASP A 21 3.72 5.66 5.73
C ASP A 21 3.47 5.73 7.25
N ASP A 22 3.77 6.86 7.88
CA ASP A 22 3.55 7.08 9.30
C ASP A 22 2.22 7.80 9.62
N SER A 23 1.34 7.94 8.64
CA SER A 23 0.08 8.65 8.79
C SER A 23 -1.00 7.80 9.49
N GLU A 24 -1.94 8.48 10.14
CA GLU A 24 -3.10 7.81 10.74
C GLU A 24 -4.03 7.23 9.68
N GLU A 25 -4.23 7.94 8.57
CA GLU A 25 -5.07 7.48 7.46
C GLU A 25 -4.53 6.20 6.80
N MET A 26 -3.22 5.99 6.79
CA MET A 26 -2.64 4.72 6.34
C MET A 26 -3.09 3.56 7.21
N ARG A 27 -3.14 3.71 8.52
CA ARG A 27 -3.60 2.65 9.43
C ARG A 27 -5.07 2.31 9.22
N VAL A 28 -5.90 3.32 8.96
CA VAL A 28 -7.31 3.13 8.61
C VAL A 28 -7.46 2.36 7.29
N ALA A 29 -6.69 2.75 6.28
CA ALA A 29 -6.64 2.06 5.00
C ALA A 29 -6.16 0.60 5.14
N LEU A 30 -5.15 0.37 5.96
CA LEU A 30 -4.62 -0.97 6.23
C LEU A 30 -5.67 -1.86 6.89
N HIS A 31 -6.38 -1.36 7.89
CA HIS A 31 -7.46 -2.10 8.53
C HIS A 31 -8.56 -2.47 7.53
N PHE A 32 -8.97 -1.52 6.69
CA PHE A 32 -9.92 -1.77 5.61
C PHE A 32 -9.43 -2.87 4.66
N ALA A 33 -8.18 -2.78 4.19
CA ALA A 33 -7.60 -3.77 3.28
C ALA A 33 -7.53 -5.17 3.91
N CYS A 34 -7.14 -5.27 5.17
CA CYS A 34 -7.09 -6.53 5.90
C CYS A 34 -8.47 -7.18 6.01
N ARG A 35 -9.48 -6.39 6.33
CA ARG A 35 -10.87 -6.86 6.42
C ARG A 35 -11.39 -7.35 5.07
N ARG A 36 -11.09 -6.61 3.99
CA ARG A 36 -11.46 -7.03 2.64
C ARG A 36 -10.73 -8.31 2.22
N ALA A 37 -9.44 -8.42 2.51
CA ALA A 37 -8.68 -9.64 2.25
C ALA A 37 -9.27 -10.84 2.98
N LEU A 38 -9.59 -10.67 4.28
CA LEU A 38 -10.22 -11.72 5.09
C LEU A 38 -11.53 -12.23 4.47
N HIS A 39 -12.41 -11.32 4.04
CA HIS A 39 -13.75 -11.66 3.54
C HIS A 39 -13.77 -12.11 2.07
N THR A 40 -12.70 -11.90 1.33
CA THR A 40 -12.59 -12.33 -0.08
C THR A 40 -11.63 -13.50 -0.28
N GLY A 41 -11.01 -14.01 0.78
CA GLY A 41 -9.95 -15.00 0.69
C GLY A 41 -8.67 -14.45 0.04
N GLY A 42 -8.54 -13.12 -0.05
CA GLY A 42 -7.39 -12.46 -0.66
C GLY A 42 -6.21 -12.27 0.28
N ARG A 43 -5.24 -11.50 -0.19
CA ARG A 43 -4.01 -11.18 0.54
C ARG A 43 -3.78 -9.68 0.58
N VAL A 44 -3.05 -9.23 1.60
CA VAL A 44 -2.55 -7.86 1.69
C VAL A 44 -1.10 -7.82 1.21
N ALA A 45 -0.75 -6.79 0.46
CA ALA A 45 0.63 -6.43 0.16
C ALA A 45 0.93 -5.06 0.74
N LEU A 46 2.12 -4.87 1.26
CA LEU A 46 2.58 -3.61 1.82
C LEU A 46 3.74 -3.08 0.99
N LEU A 47 3.66 -1.84 0.58
CA LEU A 47 4.75 -1.13 -0.08
C LEU A 47 5.25 0.00 0.82
N TYR A 48 6.53 -0.06 1.17
CA TYR A 48 7.25 1.05 1.77
C TYR A 48 8.29 1.58 0.79
N VAL A 49 8.26 2.88 0.52
CA VAL A 49 9.24 3.55 -0.33
C VAL A 49 10.09 4.48 0.52
N GLN A 50 11.37 4.16 0.60
CA GLN A 50 12.38 5.00 1.24
C GLN A 50 12.84 6.07 0.25
N GLU A 51 12.53 7.33 0.54
CA GLU A 51 12.92 8.45 -0.31
C GLU A 51 14.32 8.94 0.08
N PRO A 52 15.29 9.03 -0.87
CA PRO A 52 16.67 9.38 -0.57
C PRO A 52 16.95 10.87 -0.44
N ALA A 53 15.94 11.73 -0.54
CA ALA A 53 16.09 13.18 -0.66
C ALA A 53 16.90 13.85 0.48
N ASP A 54 16.87 13.28 1.69
CA ASP A 54 17.52 13.85 2.86
C ASP A 54 19.00 13.42 3.04
N PHE A 55 19.49 12.51 2.20
CA PHE A 55 20.82 11.88 2.36
C PHE A 55 21.89 12.42 1.42
N GLN A 56 21.60 13.44 0.59
CA GLN A 56 22.45 13.85 -0.53
C GLN A 56 23.64 14.75 -0.15
N HIS A 57 23.72 15.30 1.06
CA HIS A 57 24.71 16.33 1.40
C HIS A 57 26.06 15.81 1.91
N TRP A 58 26.15 14.55 2.38
CA TRP A 58 27.34 13.97 2.97
C TRP A 58 27.42 12.47 2.66
N ALA A 59 28.26 12.06 1.72
CA ALA A 59 28.29 10.69 1.21
C ALA A 59 28.48 9.61 2.30
N ALA A 60 29.42 9.80 3.24
CA ALA A 60 29.67 8.82 4.30
C ALA A 60 28.57 8.83 5.39
N VAL A 61 28.09 10.03 5.76
CA VAL A 61 26.99 10.19 6.71
C VAL A 61 25.68 9.78 6.05
N GLY A 62 25.52 10.03 4.76
CA GLY A 62 24.36 9.61 3.97
C GLY A 62 24.20 8.09 3.91
N ASP A 63 25.29 7.33 3.77
CA ASP A 63 25.25 5.86 3.75
C ASP A 63 24.80 5.29 5.10
N LEU A 64 25.34 5.83 6.21
CA LEU A 64 24.94 5.44 7.55
C LEU A 64 23.46 5.77 7.82
N MET A 65 23.02 6.97 7.48
CA MET A 65 21.65 7.39 7.64
C MET A 65 20.67 6.56 6.78
N ARG A 66 21.09 6.19 5.57
CA ARG A 66 20.33 5.30 4.69
C ARG A 66 20.16 3.91 5.30
N GLU A 67 21.23 3.36 5.88
CA GLU A 67 21.19 2.05 6.53
C GLU A 67 20.30 2.07 7.78
N GLU A 68 20.42 3.10 8.61
CA GLU A 68 19.54 3.29 9.78
C GLU A 68 18.07 3.44 9.37
N ALA A 69 17.80 4.24 8.35
CA ALA A 69 16.43 4.42 7.82
C ALA A 69 15.87 3.12 7.24
N ARG A 70 16.72 2.31 6.62
CA ARG A 70 16.32 0.98 6.12
C ARG A 70 15.99 0.03 7.27
N GLU A 71 16.77 0.02 8.32
CA GLU A 71 16.50 -0.80 9.51
C GLU A 71 15.20 -0.39 10.20
N GLU A 72 14.93 0.90 10.30
CA GLU A 72 13.66 1.42 10.82
C GLU A 72 12.47 1.01 9.94
N ALA A 73 12.62 1.09 8.62
CA ALA A 73 11.61 0.66 7.67
C ALA A 73 11.33 -0.84 7.79
N GLU A 74 12.36 -1.66 7.87
CA GLU A 74 12.23 -3.11 8.06
C GLU A 74 11.53 -3.44 9.39
N GLY A 75 11.88 -2.74 10.47
CA GLY A 75 11.22 -2.88 11.77
C GLY A 75 9.73 -2.52 11.73
N LEU A 76 9.38 -1.42 11.06
CA LEU A 76 7.99 -1.01 10.86
C LEU A 76 7.24 -2.05 10.03
N MET A 77 7.82 -2.54 8.96
CA MET A 77 7.20 -3.55 8.09
C MET A 77 6.97 -4.87 8.83
N GLN A 78 7.89 -5.29 9.68
CA GLN A 78 7.71 -6.47 10.52
C GLN A 78 6.56 -6.30 11.52
N LYS A 79 6.48 -5.13 12.16
CA LYS A 79 5.38 -4.81 13.08
C LYS A 79 4.03 -4.83 12.36
N LEU A 80 3.93 -4.17 11.21
CA LEU A 80 2.71 -4.15 10.41
C LEU A 80 2.37 -5.55 9.87
N SER A 81 3.36 -6.36 9.53
CA SER A 81 3.16 -7.75 9.11
C SER A 81 2.46 -8.58 10.18
N ALA A 82 2.84 -8.41 11.45
CA ALA A 82 2.19 -9.08 12.56
C ALA A 82 0.73 -8.61 12.74
N GLU A 83 0.47 -7.31 12.60
CA GLU A 83 -0.89 -6.76 12.65
C GLU A 83 -1.74 -7.29 11.48
N VAL A 84 -1.20 -7.35 10.27
CA VAL A 84 -1.89 -7.91 9.10
C VAL A 84 -2.24 -9.37 9.30
N GLN A 85 -1.32 -10.17 9.83
CA GLN A 85 -1.59 -11.57 10.13
C GLN A 85 -2.77 -11.71 11.09
N GLN A 86 -2.82 -10.86 12.11
CA GLN A 86 -3.90 -10.88 13.09
C GLN A 86 -5.24 -10.46 12.48
N TRP A 87 -5.25 -9.46 11.58
CA TRP A 87 -6.49 -8.91 11.02
C TRP A 87 -6.97 -9.59 9.74
N ALA A 88 -6.05 -10.08 8.92
CA ALA A 88 -6.34 -10.69 7.63
C ALA A 88 -6.25 -12.22 7.62
N GLY A 89 -5.72 -12.80 8.69
CA GLY A 89 -5.56 -14.26 8.81
C GLY A 89 -4.36 -14.84 8.06
N GLY A 90 -3.50 -14.00 7.48
CA GLY A 90 -2.30 -14.42 6.77
C GLY A 90 -1.24 -13.32 6.72
N PHE A 91 0.00 -13.68 6.45
CA PHE A 91 1.09 -12.72 6.31
C PHE A 91 0.97 -11.91 5.00
N PRO A 92 1.31 -10.61 5.03
CA PRO A 92 1.35 -9.82 3.82
C PRO A 92 2.57 -10.14 2.96
N VAL A 93 2.47 -9.80 1.67
CA VAL A 93 3.65 -9.64 0.82
C VAL A 93 4.29 -8.28 1.14
N LEU A 94 5.60 -8.24 1.30
CA LEU A 94 6.33 -7.03 1.67
C LEU A 94 7.18 -6.55 0.49
N TYR A 95 7.01 -5.29 0.12
CA TYR A 95 7.83 -4.59 -0.88
C TYR A 95 8.52 -3.41 -0.20
N LEU A 96 9.84 -3.44 -0.20
CA LEU A 96 10.68 -2.35 0.26
C LEU A 96 11.44 -1.79 -0.94
N ARG A 97 11.18 -0.53 -1.28
CA ARG A 97 11.77 0.16 -2.42
C ARG A 97 12.47 1.43 -1.97
N GLU A 98 13.40 1.91 -2.78
CA GLU A 98 14.09 3.18 -2.58
C GLU A 98 13.93 4.05 -3.82
N GLY A 99 13.52 5.30 -3.64
CA GLY A 99 13.31 6.22 -4.74
C GLY A 99 12.16 7.18 -4.50
N ASP A 100 11.59 7.70 -5.56
CA ASP A 100 10.40 8.53 -5.50
C ASP A 100 9.15 7.65 -5.28
N ARG A 101 8.34 8.01 -4.30
CA ARG A 101 7.17 7.22 -3.90
C ARG A 101 6.19 6.95 -5.04
N ARG A 102 5.89 7.97 -5.84
CA ARG A 102 4.97 7.85 -6.99
C ARG A 102 5.54 6.94 -8.06
N ALA A 103 6.79 7.18 -8.43
CA ALA A 103 7.47 6.41 -9.48
C ALA A 103 7.63 4.94 -9.08
N GLU A 104 8.01 4.66 -7.85
CA GLU A 104 8.17 3.29 -7.36
C GLU A 104 6.83 2.56 -7.22
N LEU A 105 5.76 3.26 -6.85
CA LEU A 105 4.42 2.68 -6.83
C LEU A 105 3.95 2.29 -8.24
N GLU A 106 4.08 3.20 -9.21
CA GLU A 106 3.72 2.92 -10.61
C GLU A 106 4.52 1.75 -11.17
N LYS A 107 5.83 1.73 -10.91
CA LYS A 107 6.72 0.64 -11.32
C LYS A 107 6.30 -0.70 -10.71
N LEU A 108 5.97 -0.73 -9.42
CA LEU A 108 5.50 -1.94 -8.75
C LEU A 108 4.19 -2.46 -9.38
N LEU A 109 3.24 -1.57 -9.64
CA LEU A 109 1.97 -1.96 -10.26
C LEU A 109 2.17 -2.55 -11.67
N ASP A 110 3.16 -2.06 -12.43
CA ASP A 110 3.50 -2.59 -13.74
C ASP A 110 4.24 -3.94 -13.65
N GLU A 111 5.10 -4.11 -12.65
CA GLU A 111 5.89 -5.34 -12.45
C GLU A 111 5.09 -6.50 -11.85
N GLU A 112 4.05 -6.19 -11.07
CA GLU A 112 3.30 -7.17 -10.28
C GLU A 112 1.82 -7.22 -10.70
N PRO A 113 1.50 -7.97 -11.76
CA PRO A 113 0.12 -8.04 -12.26
C PRO A 113 -0.86 -8.73 -11.31
N THR A 114 -0.37 -9.42 -10.28
CA THR A 114 -1.21 -10.04 -9.24
C THR A 114 -1.85 -9.02 -8.30
N ILE A 115 -1.34 -7.79 -8.24
CA ILE A 115 -1.97 -6.72 -7.46
C ILE A 115 -3.30 -6.35 -8.10
N SER A 116 -4.38 -6.53 -7.35
CA SER A 116 -5.75 -6.39 -7.85
C SER A 116 -6.39 -5.05 -7.52
N VAL A 117 -6.01 -4.45 -6.40
CA VAL A 117 -6.58 -3.20 -5.91
C VAL A 117 -5.50 -2.41 -5.16
N LEU A 118 -5.41 -1.12 -5.45
CA LEU A 118 -4.63 -0.17 -4.66
C LEU A 118 -5.54 0.47 -3.60
N VAL A 119 -5.15 0.37 -2.33
CA VAL A 119 -5.90 0.94 -1.20
C VAL A 119 -5.12 2.10 -0.61
N LEU A 120 -5.70 3.28 -0.64
CA LEU A 120 -5.08 4.51 -0.14
C LEU A 120 -5.95 5.13 0.96
N GLY A 121 -5.30 5.62 2.01
CA GLY A 121 -5.95 6.43 3.03
C GLY A 121 -6.02 7.89 2.61
N ALA A 122 -7.18 8.51 2.80
CA ALA A 122 -7.35 9.94 2.57
C ALA A 122 -7.20 10.72 3.87
N SER A 123 -6.30 11.70 3.89
CA SER A 123 -6.14 12.63 5.02
C SER A 123 -7.42 13.42 5.25
N THR A 124 -7.73 13.68 6.52
CA THR A 124 -8.88 14.50 6.94
C THR A 124 -8.51 15.94 7.21
N GLY A 125 -7.22 16.29 7.04
CA GLY A 125 -6.72 17.64 7.27
C GLY A 125 -7.18 18.65 6.22
N SER A 126 -6.98 19.94 6.53
CA SER A 126 -7.36 21.06 5.66
C SER A 126 -6.55 21.16 4.36
N LYS A 127 -5.46 20.41 4.25
CA LYS A 127 -4.58 20.38 3.06
C LYS A 127 -5.04 19.41 1.96
N GLY A 128 -6.22 18.81 2.10
CA GLY A 128 -6.76 17.85 1.15
C GLY A 128 -6.40 16.39 1.48
N PRO A 129 -6.71 15.46 0.57
CA PRO A 129 -6.64 14.01 0.84
C PRO A 129 -5.22 13.45 0.91
N GLY A 130 -4.22 14.25 0.62
CA GLY A 130 -2.82 13.85 0.58
C GLY A 130 -2.26 13.79 -0.83
N PRO A 131 -0.91 13.92 -0.96
CA PRO A 131 -0.26 14.06 -2.27
C PRO A 131 -0.38 12.80 -3.14
N LEU A 132 -0.36 11.63 -2.53
CA LEU A 132 -0.44 10.37 -3.29
C LEU A 132 -1.86 10.15 -3.84
N VAL A 133 -2.88 10.38 -3.03
CA VAL A 133 -4.28 10.32 -3.48
C VAL A 133 -4.52 11.30 -4.61
N THR A 134 -4.13 12.56 -4.41
CA THR A 134 -4.29 13.63 -5.42
C THR A 134 -3.61 13.26 -6.74
N TYR A 135 -2.41 12.73 -6.68
CA TYR A 135 -1.67 12.31 -7.88
C TYR A 135 -2.36 11.14 -8.58
N MET A 136 -2.71 10.08 -7.85
CA MET A 136 -3.23 8.85 -8.44
C MET A 136 -4.61 9.00 -9.07
N VAL A 137 -5.46 9.86 -8.52
CA VAL A 137 -6.77 10.15 -9.14
C VAL A 137 -6.72 11.27 -10.17
N GLY A 138 -5.60 11.99 -10.25
CA GLY A 138 -5.36 13.08 -11.21
C GLY A 138 -4.42 12.64 -12.33
N LYS A 139 -3.17 13.10 -12.27
CA LYS A 139 -2.16 12.88 -13.32
C LYS A 139 -1.79 11.41 -13.53
N GLY A 140 -1.81 10.61 -12.48
CA GLY A 140 -1.50 9.17 -12.54
C GLY A 140 -2.63 8.31 -13.07
N ALA A 141 -3.87 8.80 -13.04
CA ALA A 141 -5.05 8.01 -13.40
C ALA A 141 -5.01 7.39 -14.81
N PRO A 142 -4.51 8.09 -15.87
CA PRO A 142 -4.49 7.50 -17.20
C PRO A 142 -3.58 6.28 -17.36
N THR A 143 -2.60 6.12 -16.49
CA THR A 143 -1.62 5.00 -16.54
C THR A 143 -1.94 3.89 -15.57
N LEU A 144 -2.96 4.04 -14.74
CA LEU A 144 -3.36 3.02 -13.77
C LEU A 144 -4.03 1.82 -14.47
N HIS A 145 -3.62 0.63 -14.06
CA HIS A 145 -4.17 -0.65 -14.52
C HIS A 145 -5.01 -1.35 -13.46
N VAL A 146 -5.07 -0.79 -12.25
CA VAL A 146 -5.80 -1.38 -11.12
C VAL A 146 -6.78 -0.36 -10.54
N PRO A 147 -7.92 -0.81 -10.02
CA PRO A 147 -8.83 0.06 -9.27
C PRO A 147 -8.16 0.64 -8.03
N ILE A 148 -8.57 1.84 -7.66
CA ILE A 148 -8.18 2.46 -6.40
C ILE A 148 -9.37 2.49 -5.47
N THR A 149 -9.17 2.02 -4.25
CA THR A 149 -10.10 2.26 -3.13
C THR A 149 -9.51 3.35 -2.24
N ILE A 150 -10.23 4.45 -2.09
CA ILE A 150 -9.83 5.54 -1.21
C ILE A 150 -10.64 5.42 0.09
N VAL A 151 -9.92 5.22 1.19
CA VAL A 151 -10.50 5.04 2.52
C VAL A 151 -10.40 6.36 3.30
N PRO A 152 -11.52 6.99 3.68
CA PRO A 152 -11.47 8.17 4.51
C PRO A 152 -10.78 7.90 5.84
N GLY A 153 -9.78 8.71 6.18
CA GLY A 153 -8.99 8.56 7.40
C GLY A 153 -9.79 8.81 8.69
N SER A 154 -11.00 9.33 8.58
CA SER A 154 -11.93 9.57 9.71
C SER A 154 -12.76 8.35 10.10
N LEU A 155 -12.73 7.27 9.33
CA LEU A 155 -13.50 6.07 9.66
C LEU A 155 -12.99 5.44 10.96
N SER A 156 -13.94 5.11 11.85
CA SER A 156 -13.65 4.34 13.05
C SER A 156 -13.49 2.85 12.73
N ASP A 157 -12.92 2.10 13.64
CA ASP A 157 -12.81 0.63 13.51
C ASP A 157 -14.19 -0.02 13.35
N GLU A 158 -15.19 0.47 14.07
CA GLU A 158 -16.57 -0.01 13.99
C GLU A 158 -17.18 0.25 12.61
N GLU A 159 -16.95 1.45 12.04
CA GLU A 159 -17.39 1.78 10.69
C GLU A 159 -16.70 0.92 9.64
N ILE A 160 -15.39 0.68 9.77
CA ILE A 160 -14.65 -0.22 8.87
C ILE A 160 -15.21 -1.62 8.92
N ILE A 161 -15.47 -2.15 10.11
CA ILE A 161 -16.06 -3.48 10.28
C ILE A 161 -17.43 -3.55 9.62
N ALA A 162 -18.25 -2.53 9.77
CA ALA A 162 -19.59 -2.47 9.18
C ALA A 162 -19.56 -2.40 7.64
N LEU A 163 -18.52 -1.77 7.06
CA LEU A 163 -18.38 -1.56 5.61
C LEU A 163 -17.68 -2.73 4.89
N THR A 164 -17.08 -3.61 5.60
CA THR A 164 -16.26 -4.71 5.06
C THR A 164 -16.82 -6.09 5.40
#